data_add9299b55f5a58a908800ca0dc90339
#
_entry.id   add9299b55f5a58a908800ca0dc90339
#
_cell.length_a   1.000
_cell.length_b   1.000
_cell.length_c   1.000
_cell.angle_alpha   90.00
_cell.angle_beta   90.00
_cell.angle_gamma   90.00
#
_symmetry.space_group_name_H-M   'P 1'
#
loop_
_entity.id
_entity.type
_entity.pdbx_description
1 polymer ?
#
loop_
_entity_poly.entity_id
_entity_poly.type
_entity_poly.pdbx_seq_one_letter_code
_entity_poly.pdbx_strand_id
1 'polypeptide(L)'
;MDYKNAGVDIEAGYKSVELMKKYVKETMRPEVLGGLGGFSGAFSLESFQGMEKPTLVSGTDGVGTKLKLAFLLDKHDTVGIDCVAMCVNDIACAGGEPLFFLDYIACGKNYPEKIATIVKGVADGCKQAGAALIGGETAEMPGFYPEDEYDLAGFAVGIVDEKKLITGENLKPGDVLIGMASSGVHSNGFSLVRKVFEMTKGSLDTYYEELGKTLGEALIAPTKIYVKALKAVKDAGVAIKACSHITGGGFYENIPRMLPEGVRAFVKKDSYEVPAIFRLLASKGNIDEQMMYNTCLLYTSDAADD
;
A
#
# COMPACT_ATOMS: atom_id res chain seq x y z
N MET A 1 -22.42 31.76 -15.89
CA MET A 1 -21.85 30.94 -14.80
C MET A 1 -21.49 29.61 -15.45
N ASP A 2 -20.21 29.20 -15.39
CA ASP A 2 -19.70 27.95 -15.97
C ASP A 2 -18.89 27.20 -14.90
N TYR A 3 -18.47 25.97 -15.24
CA TYR A 3 -17.69 25.13 -14.30
C TYR A 3 -16.38 25.77 -13.90
N LYS A 4 -15.73 26.52 -14.78
CA LYS A 4 -14.46 27.22 -14.50
C LYS A 4 -14.65 28.31 -13.45
N ASN A 5 -15.76 29.04 -13.51
CA ASN A 5 -16.15 30.03 -12.50
C ASN A 5 -16.55 29.38 -11.16
N ALA A 6 -16.89 28.09 -11.16
CA ALA A 6 -17.16 27.28 -9.97
C ALA A 6 -15.89 26.62 -9.41
N GLY A 7 -14.72 26.83 -10.03
CA GLY A 7 -13.42 26.31 -9.58
C GLY A 7 -13.04 24.93 -10.16
N VAL A 8 -13.79 24.42 -11.16
CA VAL A 8 -13.47 23.15 -11.81
C VAL A 8 -12.91 23.39 -13.21
N ASP A 9 -11.69 22.89 -13.49
CA ASP A 9 -11.04 23.03 -14.80
C ASP A 9 -11.13 21.72 -15.62
N ILE A 10 -12.13 21.67 -16.51
CA ILE A 10 -12.39 20.51 -17.37
C ILE A 10 -11.19 20.21 -18.30
N GLU A 11 -10.52 21.25 -18.81
CA GLU A 11 -9.36 21.10 -19.72
C GLU A 11 -8.16 20.49 -18.96
N ALA A 12 -7.97 20.87 -17.69
CA ALA A 12 -6.98 20.25 -16.84
C ALA A 12 -7.29 18.75 -16.62
N GLY A 13 -8.57 18.40 -16.46
CA GLY A 13 -9.01 17.00 -16.40
C GLY A 13 -8.61 16.21 -17.64
N TYR A 14 -8.93 16.71 -18.84
CA TYR A 14 -8.55 16.04 -20.10
C TYR A 14 -7.04 15.91 -20.26
N LYS A 15 -6.28 16.95 -19.89
CA LYS A 15 -4.82 16.92 -19.93
C LYS A 15 -4.24 15.88 -18.95
N SER A 16 -4.79 15.76 -17.74
CA SER A 16 -4.40 14.73 -16.77
C SER A 16 -4.56 13.34 -17.37
N VAL A 17 -5.73 13.04 -17.94
CA VAL A 17 -6.00 11.75 -18.60
C VAL A 17 -5.01 11.48 -19.73
N GLU A 18 -4.71 12.46 -20.56
CA GLU A 18 -3.76 12.28 -21.66
C GLU A 18 -2.34 11.96 -21.14
N LEU A 19 -1.88 12.67 -20.11
CA LEU A 19 -0.55 12.48 -19.53
C LEU A 19 -0.40 11.11 -18.84
N MET A 20 -1.46 10.58 -18.23
CA MET A 20 -1.40 9.30 -17.50
C MET A 20 -1.52 8.07 -18.41
N LYS A 21 -2.10 8.18 -19.60
CA LYS A 21 -2.34 7.04 -20.53
C LYS A 21 -1.13 6.13 -20.73
N LYS A 22 0.07 6.72 -20.87
CA LYS A 22 1.30 5.95 -21.08
C LYS A 22 1.64 5.05 -19.90
N TYR A 23 1.44 5.52 -18.66
CA TYR A 23 1.73 4.77 -17.45
C TYR A 23 0.70 3.63 -17.26
N VAL A 24 -0.57 3.95 -17.45
CA VAL A 24 -1.64 2.95 -17.37
C VAL A 24 -1.42 1.84 -18.40
N LYS A 25 -1.04 2.18 -19.63
CA LYS A 25 -0.74 1.21 -20.70
C LYS A 25 0.36 0.21 -20.30
N GLU A 26 1.33 0.64 -19.51
CA GLU A 26 2.43 -0.24 -19.04
C GLU A 26 1.96 -1.32 -18.06
N THR A 27 0.77 -1.20 -17.47
CA THR A 27 0.20 -2.15 -16.52
C THR A 27 -0.72 -3.17 -17.18
N MET A 28 -1.05 -3.00 -18.47
CA MET A 28 -2.05 -3.83 -19.15
C MET A 28 -1.62 -5.28 -19.21
N ARG A 29 -2.59 -6.15 -18.92
CA ARG A 29 -2.49 -7.61 -19.00
C ARG A 29 -3.33 -8.11 -20.18
N PRO A 30 -3.04 -9.32 -20.73
CA PRO A 30 -3.85 -9.90 -21.82
C PRO A 30 -5.32 -10.06 -21.47
N GLU A 31 -5.63 -10.25 -20.20
CA GLU A 31 -7.00 -10.44 -19.71
C GLU A 31 -7.83 -9.15 -19.67
N VAL A 32 -7.21 -7.97 -19.80
CA VAL A 32 -7.94 -6.70 -19.81
C VAL A 32 -8.68 -6.53 -21.12
N LEU A 33 -10.00 -6.36 -21.05
CA LEU A 33 -10.87 -6.16 -22.20
C LEU A 33 -11.22 -4.66 -22.34
N GLY A 34 -10.80 -4.06 -23.45
CA GLY A 34 -11.02 -2.63 -23.72
C GLY A 34 -9.84 -1.77 -23.31
N GLY A 35 -10.07 -0.47 -23.11
CA GLY A 35 -9.05 0.53 -22.77
C GLY A 35 -9.61 1.64 -21.90
N LEU A 36 -8.76 2.60 -21.54
CA LEU A 36 -9.16 3.80 -20.79
C LEU A 36 -10.22 4.61 -21.56
N GLY A 37 -11.21 5.14 -20.84
CA GLY A 37 -12.24 6.03 -21.35
C GLY A 37 -13.63 5.38 -21.51
N GLY A 38 -13.78 4.11 -21.14
CA GLY A 38 -15.09 3.48 -20.97
C GLY A 38 -15.70 3.78 -19.60
N PHE A 39 -16.98 3.45 -19.42
CA PHE A 39 -17.66 3.59 -18.11
C PHE A 39 -17.20 2.56 -17.08
N SER A 40 -16.58 1.46 -17.51
CA SER A 40 -16.10 0.39 -16.63
C SER A 40 -14.84 -0.25 -17.19
N GLY A 41 -13.99 -0.76 -16.31
CA GLY A 41 -12.93 -1.71 -16.67
C GLY A 41 -13.49 -3.12 -16.73
N ALA A 42 -13.07 -3.91 -17.73
CA ALA A 42 -13.44 -5.31 -17.87
C ALA A 42 -12.20 -6.19 -17.86
N PHE A 43 -12.27 -7.33 -17.17
CA PHE A 43 -11.19 -8.28 -17.01
C PHE A 43 -11.69 -9.71 -17.25
N SER A 44 -11.09 -10.43 -18.20
CA SER A 44 -11.48 -11.80 -18.53
C SER A 44 -10.93 -12.78 -17.48
N LEU A 45 -11.77 -13.72 -17.08
CA LEU A 45 -11.37 -14.82 -16.20
C LEU A 45 -11.00 -16.10 -16.97
N GLU A 46 -10.86 -16.03 -18.29
CA GLU A 46 -10.56 -17.19 -19.13
C GLU A 46 -9.26 -17.90 -18.74
N SER A 47 -8.23 -17.14 -18.37
CA SER A 47 -6.94 -17.70 -17.92
C SER A 47 -7.03 -18.46 -16.59
N PHE A 48 -8.14 -18.37 -15.86
CA PHE A 48 -8.35 -18.96 -14.54
C PHE A 48 -9.32 -20.14 -14.53
N GLN A 49 -9.73 -20.64 -15.69
CA GLN A 49 -10.65 -21.80 -15.84
C GLN A 49 -10.11 -23.09 -15.20
N GLY A 50 -8.82 -23.19 -14.93
CA GLY A 50 -8.22 -24.31 -14.21
C GLY A 50 -8.46 -24.33 -12.71
N MET A 51 -9.07 -23.29 -12.13
CA MET A 51 -9.47 -23.27 -10.73
C MET A 51 -10.77 -24.06 -10.54
N GLU A 52 -10.82 -24.89 -9.50
CA GLU A 52 -12.02 -25.69 -9.19
C GLU A 52 -13.15 -24.80 -8.64
N LYS A 53 -12.78 -23.87 -7.74
CA LYS A 53 -13.70 -22.91 -7.14
C LYS A 53 -13.09 -21.50 -7.13
N PRO A 54 -13.09 -20.81 -8.29
CA PRO A 54 -12.54 -19.45 -8.38
C PRO A 54 -13.30 -18.49 -7.45
N THR A 55 -12.58 -17.88 -6.52
CA THR A 55 -13.10 -16.97 -5.51
C THR A 55 -12.43 -15.61 -5.66
N LEU A 56 -13.21 -14.53 -5.72
CA LEU A 56 -12.67 -13.17 -5.72
C LEU A 56 -12.34 -12.75 -4.30
N VAL A 57 -11.20 -12.10 -4.15
CA VAL A 57 -10.77 -11.43 -2.93
C VAL A 57 -10.49 -9.97 -3.27
N SER A 58 -10.71 -9.06 -2.33
CA SER A 58 -10.54 -7.64 -2.56
C SER A 58 -9.94 -6.93 -1.37
N GLY A 59 -9.22 -5.85 -1.64
CA GLY A 59 -8.69 -4.94 -0.64
C GLY A 59 -8.96 -3.50 -1.06
N THR A 60 -9.29 -2.64 -0.12
CA THR A 60 -9.42 -1.20 -0.32
C THR A 60 -8.74 -0.48 0.83
N ASP A 61 -7.96 0.53 0.50
CA ASP A 61 -7.27 1.35 1.50
C ASP A 61 -6.88 2.71 0.91
N GLY A 62 -6.54 3.65 1.79
CA GLY A 62 -6.00 4.95 1.44
C GLY A 62 -4.56 5.13 1.91
N VAL A 63 -3.84 6.09 1.34
CA VAL A 63 -2.48 6.42 1.78
C VAL A 63 -2.49 7.09 3.17
N GLY A 64 -3.55 7.81 3.49
CA GLY A 64 -3.70 8.46 4.78
C GLY A 64 -2.74 9.63 5.00
N THR A 65 -2.37 9.85 6.26
CA THR A 65 -1.66 11.08 6.67
C THR A 65 -0.20 11.15 6.19
N LYS A 66 0.34 10.11 5.57
CA LYS A 66 1.63 10.16 4.84
C LYS A 66 1.59 11.17 3.69
N LEU A 67 0.42 11.45 3.11
CA LEU A 67 0.26 12.45 2.06
C LEU A 67 0.78 13.84 2.48
N LYS A 68 0.66 14.22 3.75
CA LYS A 68 1.24 15.49 4.23
C LYS A 68 2.75 15.58 4.05
N LEU A 69 3.44 14.44 4.08
CA LEU A 69 4.86 14.36 3.79
C LEU A 69 5.13 14.60 2.30
N ALA A 70 4.32 13.99 1.43
CA ALA A 70 4.41 14.22 -0.02
C ALA A 70 4.21 15.69 -0.39
N PHE A 71 3.26 16.39 0.28
CA PHE A 71 3.03 17.82 0.07
C PHE A 71 4.23 18.66 0.50
N LEU A 72 4.80 18.41 1.69
CA LEU A 72 5.96 19.15 2.20
C LEU A 72 7.23 18.95 1.35
N LEU A 73 7.41 17.77 0.79
CA LEU A 73 8.55 17.42 -0.06
C LEU A 73 8.33 17.73 -1.55
N ASP A 74 7.12 18.07 -1.94
CA ASP A 74 6.67 18.14 -3.35
C ASP A 74 7.05 16.87 -4.13
N LYS A 75 6.85 15.70 -3.50
CA LYS A 75 7.20 14.38 -4.04
C LYS A 75 5.99 13.47 -4.06
N HIS A 76 5.45 13.21 -5.24
CA HIS A 76 4.15 12.58 -5.44
C HIS A 76 4.22 11.20 -6.14
N ASP A 77 5.39 10.79 -6.61
CA ASP A 77 5.58 9.56 -7.38
C ASP A 77 5.64 8.28 -6.53
N THR A 78 5.84 8.41 -5.20
CA THR A 78 5.96 7.26 -4.29
C THR A 78 4.64 6.87 -3.65
N VAL A 79 3.77 7.84 -3.36
CA VAL A 79 2.51 7.60 -2.64
C VAL A 79 1.50 6.76 -3.42
N GLY A 80 1.60 6.75 -4.76
CA GLY A 80 0.83 5.81 -5.59
C GLY A 80 1.21 4.36 -5.35
N ILE A 81 2.51 4.08 -5.11
CA ILE A 81 2.99 2.75 -4.73
C ILE A 81 2.43 2.36 -3.36
N ASP A 82 2.41 3.29 -2.39
CA ASP A 82 1.81 3.07 -1.07
C ASP A 82 0.35 2.66 -1.20
N CYS A 83 -0.44 3.39 -2.00
CA CYS A 83 -1.85 3.12 -2.23
C CYS A 83 -2.08 1.69 -2.75
N VAL A 84 -1.32 1.29 -3.76
CA VAL A 84 -1.41 -0.07 -4.32
C VAL A 84 -0.98 -1.12 -3.30
N ALA A 85 0.15 -0.89 -2.63
CA ALA A 85 0.71 -1.85 -1.68
C ALA A 85 -0.27 -2.20 -0.55
N MET A 86 -0.93 -1.20 0.03
CA MET A 86 -1.91 -1.40 1.12
C MET A 86 -3.05 -2.34 0.69
N CYS A 87 -3.53 -2.19 -0.55
CA CYS A 87 -4.62 -3.03 -1.06
C CYS A 87 -4.17 -4.43 -1.51
N VAL A 88 -3.05 -4.52 -2.26
CA VAL A 88 -2.65 -5.80 -2.87
C VAL A 88 -1.94 -6.73 -1.89
N ASN A 89 -1.33 -6.20 -0.83
CA ASN A 89 -0.74 -7.04 0.21
C ASN A 89 -1.84 -7.79 0.99
N ASP A 90 -3.00 -7.18 1.24
CA ASP A 90 -4.16 -7.86 1.84
C ASP A 90 -4.65 -9.02 0.98
N ILE A 91 -4.73 -8.80 -0.35
CA ILE A 91 -5.07 -9.88 -1.28
C ILE A 91 -4.04 -11.01 -1.22
N ALA A 92 -2.76 -10.67 -1.19
CA ALA A 92 -1.68 -11.65 -1.11
C ALA A 92 -1.71 -12.44 0.21
N CYS A 93 -2.00 -11.78 1.33
CA CYS A 93 -2.17 -12.42 2.65
C CYS A 93 -3.33 -13.41 2.66
N ALA A 94 -4.41 -13.13 1.93
CA ALA A 94 -5.50 -14.08 1.73
C ALA A 94 -5.17 -15.24 0.77
N GLY A 95 -3.96 -15.25 0.19
CA GLY A 95 -3.53 -16.26 -0.80
C GLY A 95 -3.89 -15.90 -2.23
N GLY A 96 -4.52 -14.74 -2.47
CA GLY A 96 -4.97 -14.29 -3.77
C GLY A 96 -3.85 -13.80 -4.70
N GLU A 97 -4.12 -13.85 -6.01
CA GLU A 97 -3.35 -13.16 -7.04
C GLU A 97 -4.07 -11.86 -7.41
N PRO A 98 -3.47 -10.68 -7.26
CA PRO A 98 -4.05 -9.43 -7.72
C PRO A 98 -4.29 -9.46 -9.24
N LEU A 99 -5.48 -9.07 -9.67
CA LEU A 99 -5.88 -9.02 -11.07
C LEU A 99 -5.84 -7.60 -11.62
N PHE A 100 -6.55 -6.71 -10.94
CA PHE A 100 -6.65 -5.32 -11.34
C PHE A 100 -6.82 -4.37 -10.16
N PHE A 101 -6.59 -3.11 -10.44
CA PHE A 101 -6.63 -2.01 -9.50
C PHE A 101 -7.45 -0.84 -10.06
N LEU A 102 -8.13 -0.13 -9.20
CA LEU A 102 -8.81 1.13 -9.43
C LEU A 102 -8.35 2.15 -8.40
N ASP A 103 -8.04 3.37 -8.82
CA ASP A 103 -7.70 4.45 -7.92
C ASP A 103 -8.81 5.50 -7.80
N TYR A 104 -8.81 6.22 -6.69
CA TYR A 104 -9.63 7.41 -6.48
C TYR A 104 -8.74 8.55 -5.97
N ILE A 105 -8.66 9.61 -6.75
CA ILE A 105 -7.92 10.83 -6.40
C ILE A 105 -8.92 11.96 -6.21
N ALA A 106 -9.06 12.47 -4.99
CA ALA A 106 -9.84 13.67 -4.70
C ALA A 106 -8.89 14.83 -4.42
N CYS A 107 -8.95 15.91 -5.18
CA CYS A 107 -8.01 17.04 -5.08
C CYS A 107 -8.74 18.38 -4.96
N GLY A 108 -8.11 19.36 -4.29
CA GLY A 108 -8.63 20.72 -4.23
C GLY A 108 -8.59 21.40 -5.59
N LYS A 109 -7.52 21.13 -6.35
CA LYS A 109 -7.33 21.60 -7.72
C LYS A 109 -6.59 20.56 -8.56
N ASN A 110 -7.05 20.39 -9.79
CA ASN A 110 -6.41 19.46 -10.73
C ASN A 110 -5.18 20.14 -11.36
N TYR A 111 -3.99 19.71 -10.92
CA TYR A 111 -2.72 20.02 -11.56
C TYR A 111 -2.30 18.82 -12.41
N PRO A 112 -2.44 18.87 -13.75
CA PRO A 112 -2.31 17.70 -14.62
C PRO A 112 -1.01 16.91 -14.45
N GLU A 113 0.11 17.59 -14.31
CA GLU A 113 1.43 16.99 -14.15
C GLU A 113 1.57 16.28 -12.78
N LYS A 114 1.00 16.89 -11.72
CA LYS A 114 0.97 16.29 -10.37
C LYS A 114 0.09 15.03 -10.38
N ILE A 115 -1.12 15.11 -10.91
CA ILE A 115 -2.03 13.95 -11.04
C ILE A 115 -1.36 12.83 -11.84
N ALA A 116 -0.76 13.15 -12.99
CA ALA A 116 -0.05 12.17 -13.80
C ALA A 116 1.14 11.53 -13.04
N THR A 117 1.81 12.28 -12.17
CA THR A 117 2.90 11.76 -11.32
C THR A 117 2.37 10.81 -10.24
N ILE A 118 1.23 11.12 -9.64
CA ILE A 118 0.56 10.23 -8.68
C ILE A 118 0.17 8.92 -9.37
N VAL A 119 -0.50 9.01 -10.53
CA VAL A 119 -0.93 7.83 -11.30
C VAL A 119 0.27 7.02 -11.82
N LYS A 120 1.40 7.67 -12.14
CA LYS A 120 2.64 6.96 -12.41
C LYS A 120 3.05 6.07 -11.23
N GLY A 121 3.00 6.61 -10.02
CA GLY A 121 3.26 5.82 -8.80
C GLY A 121 2.29 4.65 -8.64
N VAL A 122 1.00 4.86 -8.89
CA VAL A 122 -0.02 3.78 -8.89
C VAL A 122 0.33 2.72 -9.93
N ALA A 123 0.66 3.13 -11.17
CA ALA A 123 1.06 2.21 -12.23
C ALA A 123 2.33 1.42 -11.88
N ASP A 124 3.31 2.07 -11.26
CA ASP A 124 4.55 1.41 -10.80
C ASP A 124 4.26 0.37 -9.70
N GLY A 125 3.33 0.67 -8.79
CA GLY A 125 2.83 -0.29 -7.80
C GLY A 125 2.10 -1.47 -8.45
N CYS A 126 1.21 -1.20 -9.40
CA CYS A 126 0.49 -2.24 -10.15
C CYS A 126 1.45 -3.18 -10.89
N LYS A 127 2.49 -2.65 -11.55
CA LYS A 127 3.53 -3.47 -12.21
C LYS A 127 4.29 -4.35 -11.21
N GLN A 128 4.59 -3.84 -10.03
CA GLN A 128 5.22 -4.62 -8.97
C GLN A 128 4.31 -5.75 -8.49
N ALA A 129 3.01 -5.49 -8.35
CA ALA A 129 2.02 -6.49 -7.95
C ALA A 129 1.61 -7.45 -9.08
N GLY A 130 1.89 -7.12 -10.34
CA GLY A 130 1.39 -7.86 -11.50
C GLY A 130 -0.10 -7.63 -11.76
N ALA A 131 -0.67 -6.54 -11.25
CA ALA A 131 -2.06 -6.12 -11.46
C ALA A 131 -2.17 -5.11 -12.62
N ALA A 132 -3.31 -5.05 -13.28
CA ALA A 132 -3.60 -4.03 -14.29
C ALA A 132 -4.34 -2.83 -13.66
N LEU A 133 -3.91 -1.62 -13.94
CA LEU A 133 -4.67 -0.41 -13.63
C LEU A 133 -5.71 -0.22 -14.74
N ILE A 134 -6.96 -0.61 -14.48
CA ILE A 134 -8.01 -0.68 -15.52
C ILE A 134 -8.99 0.48 -15.50
N GLY A 135 -8.89 1.37 -14.52
CA GLY A 135 -9.75 2.53 -14.36
C GLY A 135 -9.44 3.26 -13.07
N GLY A 136 -10.20 4.29 -12.80
CA GLY A 136 -10.11 5.11 -11.62
C GLY A 136 -10.94 6.38 -11.78
N GLU A 137 -10.86 7.27 -10.79
CA GLU A 137 -11.57 8.55 -10.79
C GLU A 137 -10.62 9.65 -10.29
N THR A 138 -10.66 10.81 -10.94
CA THR A 138 -10.03 12.02 -10.42
C THR A 138 -11.10 13.09 -10.24
N ALA A 139 -11.41 13.42 -8.99
CA ALA A 139 -12.42 14.40 -8.63
C ALA A 139 -11.76 15.71 -8.17
N GLU A 140 -11.98 16.80 -8.92
CA GLU A 140 -11.64 18.14 -8.48
C GLU A 140 -12.74 18.67 -7.56
N MET A 141 -12.40 18.98 -6.32
CA MET A 141 -13.35 19.34 -5.26
C MET A 141 -12.95 20.66 -4.60
N PRO A 142 -13.16 21.79 -5.31
CA PRO A 142 -12.78 23.13 -4.84
C PRO A 142 -13.52 23.47 -3.55
N GLY A 143 -12.78 23.99 -2.56
CA GLY A 143 -13.33 24.34 -1.25
C GLY A 143 -13.54 23.17 -0.29
N PHE A 144 -13.35 21.93 -0.74
CA PHE A 144 -13.36 20.73 0.12
C PHE A 144 -11.93 20.36 0.57
N TYR A 145 -11.00 20.39 -0.36
CA TYR A 145 -9.56 20.27 -0.10
C TYR A 145 -8.85 21.61 -0.35
N PRO A 146 -7.74 21.92 0.34
CA PRO A 146 -6.82 22.98 -0.08
C PRO A 146 -6.36 22.76 -1.53
N GLU A 147 -6.08 23.84 -2.27
CA GLU A 147 -5.75 23.75 -3.72
C GLU A 147 -4.56 22.82 -4.05
N ASP A 148 -3.58 22.76 -3.17
CA ASP A 148 -2.34 21.98 -3.35
C ASP A 148 -2.41 20.57 -2.73
N GLU A 149 -3.51 20.24 -2.05
CA GLU A 149 -3.71 18.96 -1.37
C GLU A 149 -4.65 18.02 -2.14
N TYR A 150 -4.50 16.74 -1.85
CA TYR A 150 -5.35 15.67 -2.39
C TYR A 150 -5.47 14.52 -1.40
N ASP A 151 -6.44 13.68 -1.60
CA ASP A 151 -6.53 12.35 -1.01
C ASP A 151 -6.37 11.29 -2.10
N LEU A 152 -5.84 10.13 -1.72
CA LEU A 152 -5.57 9.01 -2.62
C LEU A 152 -5.97 7.71 -1.95
N ALA A 153 -6.90 7.02 -2.56
CA ALA A 153 -7.35 5.69 -2.15
C ALA A 153 -7.37 4.73 -3.34
N GLY A 154 -7.42 3.45 -3.07
CA GLY A 154 -7.46 2.42 -4.08
C GLY A 154 -8.36 1.25 -3.71
N PHE A 155 -8.68 0.49 -4.75
CA PHE A 155 -9.43 -0.74 -4.67
C PHE A 155 -8.79 -1.79 -5.58
N ALA A 156 -8.39 -2.91 -5.01
CA ALA A 156 -7.83 -4.04 -5.73
C ALA A 156 -8.77 -5.23 -5.71
N VAL A 157 -8.81 -5.95 -6.81
CA VAL A 157 -9.47 -7.25 -6.91
C VAL A 157 -8.44 -8.30 -7.28
N GLY A 158 -8.49 -9.41 -6.58
CA GLY A 158 -7.70 -10.60 -6.85
C GLY A 158 -8.54 -11.86 -6.94
N ILE A 159 -7.90 -12.96 -7.28
CA ILE A 159 -8.54 -14.27 -7.41
C ILE A 159 -7.72 -15.34 -6.68
N VAL A 160 -8.41 -16.30 -6.13
CA VAL A 160 -7.83 -17.49 -5.50
C VAL A 160 -8.78 -18.67 -5.70
N ASP A 161 -8.25 -19.89 -5.79
CA ASP A 161 -9.11 -21.08 -5.62
C ASP A 161 -9.52 -21.18 -4.15
N GLU A 162 -10.81 -21.32 -3.84
CA GLU A 162 -11.34 -21.38 -2.46
C GLU A 162 -10.54 -22.34 -1.56
N LYS A 163 -10.09 -23.46 -2.11
CA LYS A 163 -9.27 -24.44 -1.39
C LYS A 163 -7.85 -23.97 -1.04
N LYS A 164 -7.41 -22.87 -1.65
CA LYS A 164 -6.08 -22.27 -1.45
C LYS A 164 -6.14 -20.95 -0.67
N LEU A 165 -7.31 -20.59 -0.15
CA LEU A 165 -7.43 -19.45 0.77
C LEU A 165 -6.54 -19.68 1.99
N ILE A 166 -5.79 -18.66 2.37
CA ILE A 166 -4.98 -18.67 3.59
C ILE A 166 -5.87 -18.19 4.73
N THR A 167 -6.32 -19.10 5.59
CA THR A 167 -7.29 -18.83 6.66
C THR A 167 -6.70 -18.93 8.06
N GLY A 168 -5.52 -19.52 8.21
CA GLY A 168 -4.94 -19.82 9.52
C GLY A 168 -5.48 -21.07 10.21
N GLU A 169 -6.56 -21.67 9.73
CA GLU A 169 -7.22 -22.82 10.37
C GLU A 169 -6.32 -24.04 10.57
N ASN A 170 -5.28 -24.18 9.72
CA ASN A 170 -4.35 -25.30 9.76
C ASN A 170 -3.10 -25.05 10.61
N LEU A 171 -3.02 -23.90 11.29
CA LEU A 171 -1.92 -23.60 12.20
C LEU A 171 -1.96 -24.50 13.44
N LYS A 172 -0.81 -24.91 13.89
CA LYS A 172 -0.64 -25.76 15.08
C LYS A 172 0.70 -25.48 15.78
N PRO A 173 0.82 -25.83 17.06
CA PRO A 173 2.09 -25.71 17.79
C PRO A 173 3.25 -26.38 17.05
N GLY A 174 4.36 -25.68 16.93
CA GLY A 174 5.55 -26.11 16.19
C GLY A 174 5.61 -25.61 14.74
N ASP A 175 4.59 -24.89 14.27
CA ASP A 175 4.70 -24.13 13.03
C ASP A 175 5.63 -22.92 13.22
N VAL A 176 6.33 -22.52 12.18
CA VAL A 176 7.41 -21.54 12.23
C VAL A 176 6.96 -20.19 11.67
N LEU A 177 7.25 -19.03 12.34
CA LEU A 177 6.98 -17.67 11.89
C LEU A 177 8.17 -17.12 11.07
N ILE A 178 7.94 -16.55 9.90
CA ILE A 178 8.96 -15.91 9.06
C ILE A 178 8.58 -14.44 8.85
N GLY A 179 9.39 -13.51 9.33
CA GLY A 179 9.18 -12.09 9.09
C GLY A 179 9.75 -11.65 7.73
N MET A 180 8.97 -10.91 6.97
CA MET A 180 9.40 -10.26 5.73
C MET A 180 9.70 -8.79 6.00
N ALA A 181 10.97 -8.37 5.84
CA ALA A 181 11.43 -7.04 6.19
C ALA A 181 10.70 -5.94 5.40
N SER A 182 10.35 -4.85 6.11
CA SER A 182 9.79 -3.64 5.50
C SER A 182 10.84 -2.77 4.81
N SER A 183 10.38 -1.75 4.07
CA SER A 183 11.20 -0.67 3.50
C SER A 183 11.34 0.54 4.44
N GLY A 184 10.73 0.50 5.61
CA GLY A 184 10.65 1.60 6.57
C GLY A 184 9.27 1.66 7.21
N VAL A 185 8.78 2.86 7.51
CA VAL A 185 7.49 3.09 8.20
C VAL A 185 6.28 2.69 7.35
N HIS A 186 6.45 2.49 6.04
CA HIS A 186 5.38 2.22 5.08
C HIS A 186 4.35 3.38 5.02
N SER A 187 3.04 3.08 5.24
CA SER A 187 1.98 4.09 5.23
C SER A 187 1.21 4.18 6.55
N ASN A 188 1.64 3.46 7.59
CA ASN A 188 0.96 3.43 8.88
C ASN A 188 1.66 4.31 9.92
N GLY A 189 0.93 4.78 10.94
CA GLY A 189 1.49 5.51 12.06
C GLY A 189 1.93 6.96 11.77
N PHE A 190 1.68 7.51 10.59
CA PHE A 190 2.17 8.84 10.20
C PHE A 190 1.59 10.00 11.01
N SER A 191 0.45 9.85 11.65
CA SER A 191 -0.06 10.86 12.59
C SER A 191 0.89 11.04 13.78
N LEU A 192 1.42 9.94 14.31
CA LEU A 192 2.41 9.96 15.40
C LEU A 192 3.79 10.42 14.89
N VAL A 193 4.27 9.87 13.76
CA VAL A 193 5.53 10.25 13.12
C VAL A 193 5.62 11.77 12.91
N ARG A 194 4.56 12.37 12.37
CA ARG A 194 4.47 13.80 12.13
C ARG A 194 4.56 14.62 13.41
N LYS A 195 3.96 14.13 14.49
CA LYS A 195 4.03 14.78 15.81
C LYS A 195 5.41 14.67 16.44
N VAL A 196 6.03 13.50 16.38
CA VAL A 196 7.37 13.23 16.95
C VAL A 196 8.44 14.12 16.33
N PHE A 197 8.41 14.31 15.01
CA PHE A 197 9.41 15.10 14.31
C PHE A 197 9.01 16.56 14.07
N GLU A 198 7.86 17.03 14.62
CA GLU A 198 7.33 18.38 14.37
C GLU A 198 7.44 18.76 12.91
N MET A 199 6.84 17.91 12.05
CA MET A 199 7.16 17.79 10.64
C MET A 199 6.99 19.10 9.86
N THR A 200 8.11 19.64 9.41
CA THR A 200 8.26 20.82 8.56
C THR A 200 9.24 20.48 7.44
N LYS A 201 9.33 21.32 6.41
CA LYS A 201 10.33 21.13 5.36
C LYS A 201 11.76 21.07 5.95
N GLY A 202 12.07 21.94 6.90
CA GLY A 202 13.39 21.96 7.54
C GLY A 202 13.70 20.70 8.34
N SER A 203 12.74 20.13 9.08
CA SER A 203 12.96 18.85 9.79
C SER A 203 13.16 17.70 8.82
N LEU A 204 12.48 17.71 7.65
CA LEU A 204 12.61 16.68 6.64
C LEU A 204 13.95 16.73 5.88
N ASP A 205 14.52 17.91 5.73
CA ASP A 205 15.84 18.10 5.10
C ASP A 205 17.00 17.73 6.03
N THR A 206 16.72 17.47 7.32
CA THR A 206 17.76 17.09 8.29
C THR A 206 18.33 15.72 7.95
N TYR A 207 19.66 15.67 7.78
CA TYR A 207 20.39 14.42 7.56
C TYR A 207 20.66 13.73 8.91
N TYR A 208 20.44 12.42 8.95
CA TYR A 208 20.75 11.56 10.09
C TYR A 208 21.79 10.52 9.68
N GLU A 209 22.95 10.53 10.35
CA GLU A 209 24.02 9.56 10.06
C GLU A 209 23.56 8.10 10.21
N GLU A 210 22.76 7.84 11.23
CA GLU A 210 22.20 6.50 11.52
C GLU A 210 21.21 6.01 10.44
N LEU A 211 20.61 6.93 9.65
CA LEU A 211 19.77 6.60 8.50
C LEU A 211 20.56 6.57 7.19
N GLY A 212 21.73 7.22 7.14
CA GLY A 212 22.51 7.43 5.92
C GLY A 212 21.82 8.29 4.87
N LYS A 213 20.81 9.08 5.27
CA LYS A 213 19.96 9.91 4.40
C LYS A 213 19.21 10.97 5.19
N THR A 214 18.48 11.84 4.51
CA THR A 214 17.60 12.79 5.17
C THR A 214 16.38 12.09 5.79
N LEU A 215 15.76 12.74 6.78
CA LEU A 215 14.53 12.24 7.38
C LEU A 215 13.42 12.08 6.33
N GLY A 216 13.29 13.07 5.45
CA GLY A 216 12.30 13.03 4.37
C GLY A 216 12.48 11.84 3.45
N GLU A 217 13.72 11.56 3.02
CA GLU A 217 14.03 10.39 2.18
C GLU A 217 13.73 9.06 2.88
N ALA A 218 13.99 8.97 4.19
CA ALA A 218 13.69 7.77 4.97
C ALA A 218 12.19 7.53 5.12
N LEU A 219 11.43 8.60 5.39
CA LEU A 219 9.99 8.51 5.66
C LEU A 219 9.13 8.39 4.40
N ILE A 220 9.56 9.01 3.27
CA ILE A 220 8.79 8.96 2.00
C ILE A 220 8.99 7.63 1.26
N ALA A 221 9.90 6.78 1.70
CA ALA A 221 10.12 5.47 1.10
C ALA A 221 8.79 4.73 0.94
N PRO A 222 8.49 4.19 -0.25
CA PRO A 222 7.20 3.56 -0.50
C PRO A 222 7.06 2.24 0.26
N THR A 223 5.83 1.90 0.55
CA THR A 223 5.44 0.60 1.12
C THR A 223 5.88 -0.53 0.18
N LYS A 224 6.48 -1.55 0.75
CA LYS A 224 6.93 -2.72 -0.01
C LYS A 224 5.74 -3.58 -0.44
N ILE A 225 5.76 -4.04 -1.68
CA ILE A 225 4.77 -4.95 -2.25
C ILE A 225 5.32 -6.37 -2.17
N TYR A 226 4.66 -7.26 -1.43
CA TYR A 226 5.11 -8.62 -1.15
C TYR A 226 4.51 -9.69 -2.06
N VAL A 227 3.60 -9.31 -2.95
CA VAL A 227 2.87 -10.22 -3.84
C VAL A 227 3.77 -11.22 -4.55
N LYS A 228 4.85 -10.75 -5.19
CA LYS A 228 5.78 -11.63 -5.92
C LYS A 228 6.58 -12.54 -5.00
N ALA A 229 6.95 -12.05 -3.81
CA ALA A 229 7.68 -12.85 -2.84
C ALA A 229 6.82 -13.99 -2.29
N LEU A 230 5.58 -13.69 -1.86
CA LEU A 230 4.62 -14.71 -1.40
C LEU A 230 4.26 -15.70 -2.53
N LYS A 231 4.11 -15.18 -3.77
CA LYS A 231 3.93 -16.07 -4.94
C LYS A 231 5.10 -17.01 -5.13
N ALA A 232 6.33 -16.52 -5.05
CA ALA A 232 7.53 -17.36 -5.21
C ALA A 232 7.63 -18.45 -4.15
N VAL A 233 7.25 -18.15 -2.89
CA VAL A 233 7.19 -19.14 -1.81
C VAL A 233 6.17 -20.24 -2.14
N LYS A 234 4.97 -19.86 -2.58
CA LYS A 234 3.92 -20.80 -3.01
C LYS A 234 4.37 -21.65 -4.22
N ASP A 235 4.97 -21.02 -5.22
CA ASP A 235 5.46 -21.69 -6.43
C ASP A 235 6.60 -22.67 -6.12
N ALA A 236 7.38 -22.44 -5.08
CA ALA A 236 8.38 -23.38 -4.55
C ALA A 236 7.78 -24.58 -3.79
N GLY A 237 6.46 -24.68 -3.70
CA GLY A 237 5.75 -25.76 -3.02
C GLY A 237 5.67 -25.63 -1.51
N VAL A 238 6.02 -24.47 -0.94
CA VAL A 238 5.88 -24.21 0.50
C VAL A 238 4.43 -23.85 0.80
N ALA A 239 3.84 -24.57 1.75
CA ALA A 239 2.49 -24.32 2.20
C ALA A 239 2.48 -23.16 3.20
N ILE A 240 1.97 -22.01 2.79
CA ILE A 240 1.70 -20.89 3.69
C ILE A 240 0.36 -21.18 4.39
N LYS A 241 0.41 -21.44 5.70
CA LYS A 241 -0.79 -21.79 6.48
C LYS A 241 -1.56 -20.56 6.95
N ALA A 242 -0.84 -19.49 7.22
CA ALA A 242 -1.38 -18.21 7.66
C ALA A 242 -0.48 -17.06 7.15
N CYS A 243 -1.04 -15.87 7.07
CA CYS A 243 -0.31 -14.67 6.73
C CYS A 243 -0.92 -13.49 7.48
N SER A 244 -0.09 -12.58 7.97
CA SER A 244 -0.54 -11.36 8.65
C SER A 244 0.08 -10.15 7.99
N HIS A 245 -0.76 -9.25 7.48
CA HIS A 245 -0.35 -7.93 7.05
C HIS A 245 -0.26 -7.02 8.27
N ILE A 246 0.96 -6.67 8.65
CA ILE A 246 1.19 -5.84 9.84
C ILE A 246 0.94 -4.37 9.48
N THR A 247 -0.22 -3.86 9.90
CA THR A 247 -0.68 -2.48 9.72
C THR A 247 -0.97 -1.82 11.07
N GLY A 248 -1.89 -0.85 11.14
CA GLY A 248 -2.33 -0.24 12.40
C GLY A 248 -2.74 -1.30 13.43
N GLY A 249 -2.33 -1.11 14.69
CA GLY A 249 -2.47 -2.11 15.76
C GLY A 249 -1.24 -3.03 15.93
N GLY A 250 -0.30 -2.99 14.96
CA GLY A 250 1.00 -3.68 15.05
C GLY A 250 0.88 -5.19 15.24
N PHE A 251 1.85 -5.79 15.92
CA PHE A 251 1.87 -7.23 16.20
C PHE A 251 0.70 -7.68 17.08
N TYR A 252 0.35 -6.87 18.07
CA TYR A 252 -0.67 -7.24 19.06
C TYR A 252 -2.06 -7.41 18.48
N GLU A 253 -2.41 -6.68 17.44
CA GLU A 253 -3.73 -6.76 16.84
C GLU A 253 -3.75 -7.58 15.54
N ASN A 254 -2.68 -7.55 14.74
CA ASN A 254 -2.70 -8.20 13.43
C ASN A 254 -2.32 -9.68 13.49
N ILE A 255 -1.31 -10.07 14.28
CA ILE A 255 -0.92 -11.49 14.39
C ILE A 255 -2.08 -12.35 14.91
N PRO A 256 -2.80 -11.96 15.98
CA PRO A 256 -3.92 -12.77 16.47
C PRO A 256 -5.03 -13.04 15.45
N ARG A 257 -5.21 -12.17 14.45
CA ARG A 257 -6.26 -12.37 13.41
C ARG A 257 -6.07 -13.64 12.59
N MET A 258 -4.83 -14.12 12.48
CA MET A 258 -4.52 -15.33 11.71
C MET A 258 -4.44 -16.59 12.57
N LEU A 259 -4.50 -16.46 13.92
CA LEU A 259 -4.33 -17.60 14.83
C LEU A 259 -5.67 -18.27 15.14
N PRO A 260 -5.77 -19.60 15.06
CA PRO A 260 -6.94 -20.31 15.54
C PRO A 260 -6.98 -20.33 17.08
N GLU A 261 -8.14 -20.65 17.64
CA GLU A 261 -8.34 -20.75 19.09
C GLU A 261 -7.34 -21.74 19.71
N GLY A 262 -6.73 -21.33 20.82
CA GLY A 262 -5.77 -22.16 21.57
C GLY A 262 -4.33 -22.11 21.04
N VAL A 263 -4.06 -21.41 19.95
CA VAL A 263 -2.70 -21.20 19.42
C VAL A 263 -2.19 -19.81 19.80
N ARG A 264 -0.89 -19.72 20.11
CA ARG A 264 -0.21 -18.47 20.45
C ARG A 264 1.06 -18.33 19.63
N ALA A 265 1.31 -17.13 19.10
CA ALA A 265 2.58 -16.77 18.48
C ALA A 265 3.61 -16.30 19.52
N PHE A 266 4.86 -16.70 19.31
CA PHE A 266 6.02 -16.23 20.08
C PHE A 266 7.01 -15.56 19.13
N VAL A 267 7.19 -14.26 19.27
CA VAL A 267 8.17 -13.48 18.51
C VAL A 267 9.37 -13.19 19.42
N LYS A 268 10.56 -13.65 19.01
CA LYS A 268 11.80 -13.36 19.75
C LYS A 268 12.31 -11.98 19.37
N LYS A 269 12.46 -11.06 20.33
CA LYS A 269 12.89 -9.67 20.09
C LYS A 269 14.21 -9.57 19.30
N ASP A 270 15.16 -10.43 19.57
CA ASP A 270 16.50 -10.39 18.98
C ASP A 270 16.63 -11.26 17.73
N SER A 271 15.53 -11.77 17.19
CA SER A 271 15.54 -12.62 16.00
C SER A 271 15.66 -11.85 14.68
N TYR A 272 15.58 -10.54 14.71
CA TYR A 272 15.62 -9.67 13.53
C TYR A 272 16.21 -8.30 13.86
N GLU A 273 16.71 -7.60 12.84
CA GLU A 273 17.26 -6.25 12.99
C GLU A 273 16.17 -5.20 12.88
N VAL A 274 16.04 -4.34 13.91
CA VAL A 274 15.15 -3.18 13.89
C VAL A 274 15.77 -2.08 13.04
N PRO A 275 15.11 -1.65 11.94
CA PRO A 275 15.61 -0.55 11.12
C PRO A 275 15.83 0.75 11.93
N ALA A 276 16.89 1.50 11.59
CA ALA A 276 17.31 2.68 12.35
C ALA A 276 16.20 3.74 12.52
N ILE A 277 15.32 3.88 11.54
CA ILE A 277 14.21 4.85 11.61
C ILE A 277 13.29 4.60 12.82
N PHE A 278 13.06 3.34 13.20
CA PHE A 278 12.21 3.01 14.34
C PHE A 278 12.91 3.29 15.67
N ARG A 279 14.21 3.05 15.75
CA ARG A 279 15.01 3.43 16.94
C ARG A 279 15.01 4.95 17.11
N LEU A 280 15.17 5.69 16.02
CA LEU A 280 15.12 7.14 16.01
C LEU A 280 13.73 7.66 16.45
N LEU A 281 12.65 7.09 15.94
CA LEU A 281 11.28 7.41 16.36
C LEU A 281 11.05 7.17 17.84
N ALA A 282 11.44 6.01 18.35
CA ALA A 282 11.31 5.67 19.76
C ALA A 282 12.06 6.66 20.66
N SER A 283 13.31 6.96 20.30
CA SER A 283 14.15 7.89 21.05
C SER A 283 13.63 9.32 21.03
N LYS A 284 13.30 9.86 19.85
CA LYS A 284 12.81 11.23 19.68
C LYS A 284 11.42 11.44 20.29
N GLY A 285 10.54 10.46 20.16
CA GLY A 285 9.18 10.51 20.69
C GLY A 285 9.06 10.09 22.16
N ASN A 286 10.16 9.61 22.77
CA ASN A 286 10.11 8.96 24.09
C ASN A 286 8.98 7.92 24.16
N ILE A 287 8.87 7.11 23.10
CA ILE A 287 7.82 6.11 22.94
C ILE A 287 8.28 4.82 23.59
N ASP A 288 7.45 4.28 24.49
CA ASP A 288 7.74 2.99 25.11
C ASP A 288 7.67 1.84 24.11
N GLU A 289 8.35 0.75 24.45
CA GLU A 289 8.47 -0.40 23.57
C GLU A 289 7.10 -1.02 23.20
N GLN A 290 6.19 -1.14 24.18
CA GLN A 290 4.88 -1.71 23.92
C GLN A 290 4.09 -0.87 22.90
N MET A 291 4.13 0.44 23.02
CA MET A 291 3.49 1.34 22.07
C MET A 291 4.14 1.24 20.68
N MET A 292 5.47 1.05 20.59
CA MET A 292 6.15 0.84 19.32
C MET A 292 5.65 -0.43 18.60
N TYR A 293 5.39 -1.52 19.32
CA TYR A 293 4.79 -2.74 18.75
C TYR A 293 3.31 -2.60 18.41
N ASN A 294 2.59 -1.70 19.08
CA ASN A 294 1.15 -1.52 18.88
C ASN A 294 0.82 -0.54 17.73
N THR A 295 1.67 0.44 17.47
CA THR A 295 1.42 1.48 16.45
C THR A 295 1.98 1.14 15.08
N CYS A 296 2.45 -0.09 14.85
CA CYS A 296 3.14 -0.49 13.63
C CYS A 296 4.48 0.24 13.37
N LEU A 297 5.06 0.85 14.41
CA LEU A 297 6.29 1.64 14.27
C LEU A 297 7.57 0.83 14.44
N LEU A 298 7.53 -0.36 15.06
CA LEU A 298 8.71 -1.22 15.20
C LEU A 298 8.84 -2.25 14.08
N TYR A 299 7.73 -2.65 13.49
CA TYR A 299 7.72 -3.70 12.48
C TYR A 299 6.62 -3.46 11.46
N THR A 300 7.03 -3.15 10.27
CA THR A 300 6.26 -3.27 9.06
C THR A 300 6.83 -4.44 8.28
N SER A 301 6.58 -5.65 8.75
CA SER A 301 6.90 -6.85 8.00
C SER A 301 5.70 -7.77 8.07
N ASP A 302 5.36 -8.35 6.93
CA ASP A 302 4.45 -9.48 6.90
C ASP A 302 5.17 -10.61 7.62
N ALA A 303 4.65 -10.99 8.77
CA ALA A 303 5.20 -12.08 9.54
C ALA A 303 4.50 -13.37 9.15
N ALA A 304 5.28 -14.35 8.86
CA ALA A 304 4.84 -15.70 8.98
C ALA A 304 5.84 -16.40 9.91
N ASP A 305 5.44 -16.82 11.06
CA ASP A 305 5.81 -17.99 11.83
C ASP A 305 6.96 -17.99 12.81
N ASP A 306 6.63 -18.16 14.04
CA ASP A 306 7.10 -19.23 14.92
C ASP A 306 6.16 -19.53 16.04
#